data_3f2ac61cef260fd53778bf8ac005bd14
#
_entry.id   3f2ac61cef260fd53778bf8ac005bd14
#
_cell.length_a   1.000
_cell.length_b   1.000
_cell.length_c   1.000
_cell.angle_alpha   90.00
_cell.angle_beta   90.00
_cell.angle_gamma   90.00
#
_symmetry.space_group_name_H-M   'P 1'
#
loop_
_entity.id
_entity.type
_entity.pdbx_description
1 polymer ?
#
loop_
_entity_poly.entity_id
_entity_poly.type
_entity_poly.pdbx_seq_one_letter_code
_entity_poly.pdbx_strand_id
1 'polypeptide(L)'
;MNRRNALLLLLAVPVVGCAKEPAKGPRVVVHKSESCGCCKLWVDHLAHAGFTVDVINESNLGPIKERVGVPYGKGSCHTAEVGGYFVEGHVPAADIKRLLRERPKAKGLTVPGMPAGSPGMEVPSGQVDPYDVLLIGNDGSTSVYAHHGSGE
;
A
#
# COMPACT_ATOMS: atom_id res chain seq x y z
N MET A 1 51.00 -44.88 -42.65
CA MET A 1 50.88 -44.32 -41.25
C MET A 1 49.97 -43.11 -41.31
N ASN A 2 48.71 -43.30 -40.99
CA ASN A 2 47.65 -42.28 -41.16
C ASN A 2 47.31 -41.68 -39.80
N ARG A 3 47.61 -40.40 -39.64
CA ARG A 3 47.20 -39.64 -38.47
C ARG A 3 45.79 -39.05 -38.72
N ARG A 4 44.79 -39.61 -38.04
CA ARG A 4 43.39 -39.10 -38.02
C ARG A 4 43.32 -37.96 -37.03
N ASN A 5 43.20 -36.73 -37.55
CA ASN A 5 42.86 -35.58 -36.75
C ASN A 5 41.37 -35.61 -36.44
N ALA A 6 41.02 -35.84 -35.20
CA ALA A 6 39.67 -35.66 -34.70
C ALA A 6 39.51 -34.21 -34.26
N LEU A 7 38.76 -33.41 -35.04
CA LEU A 7 38.30 -32.09 -34.62
C LEU A 7 37.13 -32.26 -33.64
N LEU A 8 37.38 -31.94 -32.39
CA LEU A 8 36.30 -31.76 -31.39
C LEU A 8 35.65 -30.38 -31.57
N LEU A 9 34.47 -30.34 -32.16
CA LEU A 9 33.61 -29.16 -32.16
C LEU A 9 33.00 -29.02 -30.77
N LEU A 10 33.47 -28.03 -30.01
CA LEU A 10 32.84 -27.57 -28.77
C LEU A 10 31.59 -26.72 -29.14
N LEU A 11 30.43 -27.32 -29.03
CA LEU A 11 29.14 -26.60 -29.09
C LEU A 11 28.97 -25.74 -27.83
N ALA A 12 29.24 -24.45 -27.94
CA ALA A 12 28.91 -23.47 -26.90
C ALA A 12 27.38 -23.26 -26.88
N VAL A 13 26.69 -23.82 -25.89
CA VAL A 13 25.29 -23.58 -25.64
C VAL A 13 25.15 -22.19 -24.99
N PRO A 14 24.44 -21.21 -25.59
CA PRO A 14 24.21 -19.94 -24.94
C PRO A 14 23.26 -20.16 -23.74
N VAL A 15 23.74 -19.89 -22.53
CA VAL A 15 22.90 -19.81 -21.34
C VAL A 15 22.12 -18.53 -21.44
N VAL A 16 20.88 -18.63 -21.92
CA VAL A 16 19.90 -17.52 -21.85
C VAL A 16 19.53 -17.33 -20.38
N GLY A 17 20.20 -16.40 -19.71
CA GLY A 17 19.86 -15.97 -18.38
C GLY A 17 18.46 -15.32 -18.45
N CYS A 18 17.42 -15.97 -17.88
CA CYS A 18 16.15 -15.32 -17.59
C CYS A 18 16.41 -14.20 -16.57
N ALA A 19 16.57 -12.98 -17.04
CA ALA A 19 16.51 -11.80 -16.21
C ALA A 19 15.08 -11.76 -15.64
N LYS A 20 14.91 -12.14 -14.36
CA LYS A 20 13.66 -12.02 -13.63
C LYS A 20 13.35 -10.54 -13.53
N GLU A 21 12.31 -10.07 -14.23
CA GLU A 21 11.80 -8.69 -14.03
C GLU A 21 11.61 -8.47 -12.54
N PRO A 22 12.01 -7.28 -12.01
CA PRO A 22 11.76 -6.96 -10.60
C PRO A 22 10.26 -7.09 -10.34
N ALA A 23 9.91 -7.93 -9.36
CA ALA A 23 8.52 -8.17 -9.00
C ALA A 23 7.88 -6.81 -8.65
N LYS A 24 6.88 -6.38 -9.42
CA LYS A 24 6.07 -5.21 -9.08
C LYS A 24 5.46 -5.45 -7.70
N GLY A 25 5.57 -4.45 -6.81
CA GLY A 25 4.99 -4.55 -5.47
C GLY A 25 3.46 -4.72 -5.49
N PRO A 26 2.83 -4.94 -4.33
CA PRO A 26 1.39 -5.08 -4.25
C PRO A 26 0.66 -3.91 -4.92
N ARG A 27 -0.37 -4.22 -5.71
CA ARG A 27 -1.17 -3.19 -6.39
C ARG A 27 -2.17 -2.59 -5.42
N VAL A 28 -2.22 -1.27 -5.37
CA VAL A 28 -3.17 -0.48 -4.59
C VAL A 28 -3.97 0.41 -5.53
N VAL A 29 -5.29 0.39 -5.43
CA VAL A 29 -6.18 1.31 -6.15
C VAL A 29 -6.65 2.37 -5.18
N VAL A 30 -6.36 3.65 -5.45
CA VAL A 30 -6.66 4.78 -4.57
C VAL A 30 -7.74 5.66 -5.18
N HIS A 31 -8.87 5.78 -4.50
CA HIS A 31 -9.96 6.69 -4.81
C HIS A 31 -9.81 7.97 -4.00
N LYS A 32 -9.67 9.10 -4.67
CA LYS A 32 -9.46 10.41 -4.04
C LYS A 32 -10.05 11.54 -4.85
N SER A 33 -10.28 12.71 -4.24
CA SER A 33 -10.58 13.93 -4.99
C SER A 33 -9.35 14.37 -5.78
N GLU A 34 -9.57 14.86 -7.00
CA GLU A 34 -8.50 15.39 -7.86
C GLU A 34 -7.69 16.50 -7.16
N SER A 35 -8.39 17.37 -6.42
CA SER A 35 -7.80 18.53 -5.71
C SER A 35 -7.15 18.18 -4.36
N CYS A 36 -7.23 16.92 -3.89
CA CYS A 36 -6.71 16.52 -2.59
C CYS A 36 -5.16 16.42 -2.60
N GLY A 37 -4.49 17.46 -2.08
CA GLY A 37 -3.02 17.53 -2.04
C GLY A 37 -2.40 16.51 -1.09
N CYS A 38 -2.90 16.37 0.14
CA CYS A 38 -2.40 15.40 1.11
C CYS A 38 -2.60 13.94 0.63
N CYS A 39 -3.70 13.67 -0.10
CA CYS A 39 -3.92 12.36 -0.70
C CYS A 39 -2.84 12.04 -1.75
N LYS A 40 -2.40 13.04 -2.54
CA LYS A 40 -1.30 12.86 -3.49
C LYS A 40 -0.01 12.51 -2.77
N LEU A 41 0.33 13.20 -1.69
CA LEU A 41 1.52 12.91 -0.88
C LEU A 41 1.48 11.50 -0.28
N TRP A 42 0.31 11.04 0.14
CA TRP A 42 0.14 9.66 0.60
C TRP A 42 0.34 8.63 -0.52
N VAL A 43 -0.16 8.91 -1.74
CA VAL A 43 0.12 8.09 -2.93
C VAL A 43 1.63 7.99 -3.19
N ASP A 44 2.33 9.12 -3.14
CA ASP A 44 3.78 9.18 -3.30
C ASP A 44 4.50 8.36 -2.20
N HIS A 45 4.03 8.43 -0.94
CA HIS A 45 4.53 7.60 0.17
C HIS A 45 4.40 6.10 -0.12
N LEU A 46 3.25 5.64 -0.64
CA LEU A 46 3.06 4.24 -1.01
C LEU A 46 3.97 3.82 -2.16
N ALA A 47 4.10 4.66 -3.18
CA ALA A 47 4.98 4.38 -4.32
C ALA A 47 6.45 4.25 -3.89
N HIS A 48 6.94 5.15 -3.03
CA HIS A 48 8.29 5.06 -2.43
C HIS A 48 8.47 3.81 -1.57
N ALA A 49 7.40 3.35 -0.92
CA ALA A 49 7.42 2.10 -0.15
C ALA A 49 7.37 0.83 -1.03
N GLY A 50 7.30 0.96 -2.36
CA GLY A 50 7.35 -0.14 -3.31
C GLY A 50 6.00 -0.71 -3.73
N PHE A 51 4.89 -0.03 -3.44
CA PHE A 51 3.58 -0.39 -3.98
C PHE A 51 3.45 0.06 -5.45
N THR A 52 2.67 -0.69 -6.24
CA THR A 52 2.18 -0.21 -7.53
C THR A 52 0.85 0.47 -7.30
N VAL A 53 0.78 1.79 -7.52
CA VAL A 53 -0.38 2.61 -7.17
C VAL A 53 -1.12 3.06 -8.43
N ASP A 54 -2.43 2.76 -8.49
CA ASP A 54 -3.36 3.31 -9.48
C ASP A 54 -4.28 4.31 -8.79
N VAL A 55 -4.47 5.48 -9.40
CA VAL A 55 -5.30 6.54 -8.84
C VAL A 55 -6.57 6.71 -9.68
N ILE A 56 -7.71 6.74 -9.00
CA ILE A 56 -9.01 7.07 -9.57
C ILE A 56 -9.51 8.34 -8.91
N ASN A 57 -9.69 9.39 -9.71
CA ASN A 57 -10.25 10.64 -9.21
C ASN A 57 -11.77 10.56 -9.13
N GLU A 58 -12.31 10.88 -7.97
CA GLU A 58 -13.74 10.81 -7.66
C GLU A 58 -14.26 12.20 -7.23
N SER A 59 -15.41 12.56 -7.73
CA SER A 59 -16.13 13.75 -7.26
C SER A 59 -16.86 13.50 -5.94
N ASN A 60 -17.18 12.23 -5.64
CA ASN A 60 -17.85 11.80 -4.42
C ASN A 60 -17.32 10.44 -3.97
N LEU A 61 -16.71 10.40 -2.81
CA LEU A 61 -16.16 9.19 -2.20
C LEU A 61 -17.19 8.36 -1.41
N GLY A 62 -18.39 8.87 -1.19
CA GLY A 62 -19.44 8.17 -0.44
C GLY A 62 -19.72 6.76 -0.96
N PRO A 63 -20.01 6.58 -2.26
CA PRO A 63 -20.31 5.26 -2.82
C PRO A 63 -19.21 4.24 -2.65
N ILE A 64 -17.92 4.65 -2.79
CA ILE A 64 -16.79 3.72 -2.60
C ILE A 64 -16.64 3.34 -1.13
N LYS A 65 -16.75 4.30 -0.20
CA LYS A 65 -16.67 4.03 1.25
C LYS A 65 -17.77 3.07 1.71
N GLU A 66 -18.99 3.27 1.23
CA GLU A 66 -20.12 2.36 1.50
C GLU A 66 -19.85 0.95 0.94
N ARG A 67 -19.43 0.85 -0.32
CA ARG A 67 -19.15 -0.43 -0.99
C ARG A 67 -18.10 -1.25 -0.26
N VAL A 68 -17.01 -0.64 0.19
CA VAL A 68 -15.93 -1.35 0.89
C VAL A 68 -16.20 -1.51 2.39
N GLY A 69 -17.23 -0.86 2.92
CA GLY A 69 -17.71 -0.99 4.29
C GLY A 69 -16.91 -0.18 5.32
N VAL A 70 -16.47 1.04 4.93
CA VAL A 70 -15.91 2.01 5.89
C VAL A 70 -17.01 2.39 6.88
N PRO A 71 -16.81 2.19 8.21
CA PRO A 71 -17.86 2.51 9.18
C PRO A 71 -18.08 4.01 9.29
N TYR A 72 -19.33 4.40 9.65
CA TYR A 72 -19.67 5.79 9.94
C TYR A 72 -18.74 6.36 11.03
N GLY A 73 -18.26 7.58 10.81
CA GLY A 73 -17.34 8.27 11.74
C GLY A 73 -15.90 7.75 11.71
N LYS A 74 -15.57 6.80 10.81
CA LYS A 74 -14.20 6.26 10.62
C LYS A 74 -13.61 6.64 9.28
N GLY A 75 -14.23 7.54 8.54
CA GLY A 75 -13.79 8.01 7.24
C GLY A 75 -12.67 9.04 7.31
N SER A 76 -11.99 9.22 6.17
CA SER A 76 -10.95 10.21 5.93
C SER A 76 -11.08 10.78 4.50
N CYS A 77 -10.01 11.39 3.98
CA CYS A 77 -10.01 12.11 2.71
C CYS A 77 -9.87 11.24 1.45
N HIS A 78 -9.49 9.96 1.59
CA HIS A 78 -9.37 9.01 0.49
C HIS A 78 -9.64 7.59 0.97
N THR A 79 -9.95 6.71 0.02
CA THR A 79 -10.20 5.29 0.24
C THR A 79 -9.37 4.50 -0.75
N ALA A 80 -8.66 3.47 -0.30
CA ALA A 80 -7.90 2.59 -1.17
C ALA A 80 -8.31 1.13 -0.99
N GLU A 81 -8.00 0.32 -2.00
CA GLU A 81 -8.21 -1.13 -2.01
C GLU A 81 -6.90 -1.84 -2.30
N VAL A 82 -6.53 -2.82 -1.50
CA VAL A 82 -5.32 -3.62 -1.63
C VAL A 82 -5.52 -5.03 -1.10
N GLY A 83 -5.24 -6.04 -1.93
CA GLY A 83 -5.23 -7.44 -1.49
C GLY A 83 -6.55 -7.95 -0.86
N GLY A 84 -7.69 -7.33 -1.20
CA GLY A 84 -9.01 -7.66 -0.67
C GLY A 84 -9.39 -6.88 0.60
N TYR A 85 -8.57 -5.92 1.03
CA TYR A 85 -8.83 -5.01 2.14
C TYR A 85 -9.08 -3.60 1.64
N PHE A 86 -9.87 -2.82 2.38
CA PHE A 86 -9.83 -1.38 2.22
C PHE A 86 -8.75 -0.75 3.12
N VAL A 87 -8.24 0.39 2.70
CA VAL A 87 -7.37 1.25 3.48
C VAL A 87 -7.94 2.67 3.41
N GLU A 88 -8.34 3.21 4.55
CA GLU A 88 -9.00 4.51 4.66
C GLU A 88 -8.07 5.52 5.31
N GLY A 89 -7.79 6.62 4.63
CA GLY A 89 -6.97 7.70 5.14
C GLY A 89 -5.47 7.39 5.19
N HIS A 90 -4.75 8.13 6.02
CA HIS A 90 -3.29 8.23 6.02
C HIS A 90 -2.58 7.07 6.75
N VAL A 91 -2.97 5.83 6.43
CA VAL A 91 -2.37 4.61 7.00
C VAL A 91 -0.93 4.46 6.51
N PRO A 92 0.05 4.26 7.41
CA PRO A 92 1.43 4.03 7.03
C PRO A 92 1.62 2.79 6.15
N ALA A 93 2.50 2.88 5.15
CA ALA A 93 2.83 1.78 4.24
C ALA A 93 3.31 0.52 4.98
N ALA A 94 4.00 0.68 6.11
CA ALA A 94 4.46 -0.43 6.95
C ALA A 94 3.29 -1.25 7.51
N ASP A 95 2.22 -0.58 7.95
CA ASP A 95 1.02 -1.24 8.48
C ASP A 95 0.24 -1.94 7.38
N ILE A 96 0.16 -1.35 6.18
CA ILE A 96 -0.44 -2.01 5.02
C ILE A 96 0.35 -3.27 4.64
N LYS A 97 1.69 -3.20 4.63
CA LYS A 97 2.53 -4.37 4.39
C LYS A 97 2.34 -5.45 5.45
N ARG A 98 2.19 -5.06 6.71
CA ARG A 98 1.88 -5.96 7.82
C ARG A 98 0.53 -6.63 7.63
N LEU A 99 -0.52 -5.87 7.28
CA LEU A 99 -1.86 -6.38 6.96
C LEU A 99 -1.82 -7.44 5.86
N LEU A 100 -1.08 -7.17 4.78
CA LEU A 100 -0.95 -8.10 3.65
C LEU A 100 -0.19 -9.39 4.01
N ARG A 101 0.74 -9.35 4.96
CA ARG A 101 1.44 -10.53 5.47
C ARG A 101 0.59 -11.35 6.44
N GLU A 102 -0.06 -10.67 7.39
CA GLU A 102 -0.83 -11.33 8.47
C GLU A 102 -2.17 -11.86 7.99
N ARG A 103 -2.77 -11.24 6.99
CA ARG A 103 -4.05 -11.65 6.38
C ARG A 103 -5.17 -11.89 7.40
N PRO A 104 -5.42 -10.96 8.34
CA PRO A 104 -6.48 -11.13 9.33
C PRO A 104 -7.86 -11.19 8.67
N LYS A 105 -8.83 -11.82 9.34
CA LYS A 105 -10.23 -11.81 8.92
C LYS A 105 -10.87 -10.46 9.25
N ALA A 106 -10.68 -9.50 8.36
CA ALA A 106 -11.10 -8.11 8.54
C ALA A 106 -11.52 -7.50 7.20
N LYS A 107 -12.21 -6.35 7.25
CA LYS A 107 -12.55 -5.55 6.07
C LYS A 107 -11.37 -4.67 5.64
N GLY A 108 -10.60 -4.13 6.60
CA GLY A 108 -9.49 -3.23 6.29
C GLY A 108 -8.96 -2.44 7.47
N LEU A 109 -8.17 -1.41 7.15
CA LEU A 109 -7.58 -0.47 8.10
C LEU A 109 -8.14 0.93 7.90
N THR A 110 -8.20 1.71 8.98
CA THR A 110 -8.52 3.14 8.89
C THR A 110 -7.68 3.96 9.85
N VAL A 111 -7.28 5.15 9.40
CA VAL A 111 -6.86 6.29 10.22
C VAL A 111 -7.94 7.35 10.08
N PRO A 112 -8.87 7.46 11.03
CA PRO A 112 -9.93 8.46 10.97
C PRO A 112 -9.37 9.89 11.01
N GLY A 113 -9.94 10.76 10.21
CA GLY A 113 -9.44 12.14 10.11
C GLY A 113 -8.13 12.26 9.34
N MET A 114 -7.32 13.24 9.72
CA MET A 114 -6.06 13.59 9.07
C MET A 114 -5.05 14.04 10.14
N PRO A 115 -4.51 13.13 10.97
CA PRO A 115 -3.60 13.50 12.05
C PRO A 115 -2.30 14.11 11.49
N ALA A 116 -1.86 15.20 12.10
CA ALA A 116 -0.61 15.85 11.71
C ALA A 116 0.58 14.90 11.90
N GLY A 117 1.48 14.88 10.93
CA GLY A 117 2.65 13.99 10.93
C GLY A 117 2.37 12.56 10.45
N SER A 118 1.11 12.18 10.18
CA SER A 118 0.84 10.92 9.45
C SER A 118 1.33 11.02 8.00
N PRO A 119 1.59 9.89 7.29
CA PRO A 119 2.13 9.92 5.93
C PRO A 119 1.27 10.76 4.97
N GLY A 120 1.89 11.78 4.34
CA GLY A 120 1.20 12.78 3.51
C GLY A 120 0.61 13.96 4.28
N MET A 121 0.75 13.96 5.62
CA MET A 121 0.34 15.04 6.53
C MET A 121 1.53 15.54 7.36
N GLU A 122 2.74 15.38 6.85
CA GLU A 122 3.96 15.82 7.50
C GLU A 122 3.95 17.34 7.70
N VAL A 123 4.41 17.79 8.87
CA VAL A 123 4.52 19.20 9.23
C VAL A 123 6.00 19.62 9.28
N PRO A 124 6.32 20.91 9.00
CA PRO A 124 7.70 21.40 8.97
C PRO A 124 8.48 21.19 10.28
N SER A 125 7.78 21.15 11.43
CA SER A 125 8.38 20.89 12.74
C SER A 125 8.81 19.43 12.94
N GLY A 126 8.36 18.50 12.08
CA GLY A 126 8.56 17.06 12.28
C GLY A 126 7.69 16.45 13.39
N GLN A 127 6.77 17.24 13.98
CA GLN A 127 5.86 16.74 15.01
C GLN A 127 4.91 15.71 14.42
N VAL A 128 4.64 14.65 15.19
CA VAL A 128 3.62 13.64 14.88
C VAL A 128 2.62 13.62 16.02
N ASP A 129 1.39 14.00 15.74
CA ASP A 129 0.29 13.87 16.71
C ASP A 129 0.01 12.39 16.98
N PRO A 130 -0.29 11.99 18.22
CA PRO A 130 -0.68 10.61 18.50
C PRO A 130 -1.91 10.20 17.70
N TYR A 131 -1.84 9.04 17.01
CA TYR A 131 -2.98 8.47 16.30
C TYR A 131 -2.92 6.95 16.26
N ASP A 132 -4.10 6.35 16.09
CA ASP A 132 -4.25 4.91 15.97
C ASP A 132 -4.58 4.52 14.53
N VAL A 133 -3.95 3.46 14.06
CA VAL A 133 -4.44 2.68 12.94
C VAL A 133 -5.43 1.65 13.49
N LEU A 134 -6.66 1.69 13.00
CA LEU A 134 -7.73 0.83 13.46
C LEU A 134 -7.98 -0.31 12.46
N LEU A 135 -8.14 -1.52 12.96
CA LEU A 135 -8.60 -2.69 12.21
C LEU A 135 -10.11 -2.77 12.28
N ILE A 136 -10.77 -2.89 11.13
CA ILE A 136 -12.22 -3.06 11.02
C ILE A 136 -12.52 -4.53 10.72
N GLY A 137 -13.12 -5.20 11.67
CA GLY A 137 -13.53 -6.59 11.54
C GLY A 137 -14.67 -6.79 10.53
N ASN A 138 -14.85 -8.04 10.06
CA ASN A 138 -15.91 -8.38 9.13
C ASN A 138 -17.33 -8.17 9.74
N ASP A 139 -17.42 -8.25 11.05
CA ASP A 139 -18.62 -7.97 11.86
C ASP A 139 -18.84 -6.49 12.14
N GLY A 140 -17.93 -5.61 11.67
CA GLY A 140 -17.94 -4.17 11.92
C GLY A 140 -17.28 -3.76 13.24
N SER A 141 -16.73 -4.69 14.00
CA SER A 141 -15.95 -4.38 15.20
C SER A 141 -14.72 -3.54 14.86
N THR A 142 -14.28 -2.74 15.84
CA THR A 142 -13.10 -1.88 15.69
C THR A 142 -12.10 -2.21 16.80
N SER A 143 -10.84 -2.45 16.42
CA SER A 143 -9.75 -2.65 17.36
C SER A 143 -8.51 -1.87 16.91
N VAL A 144 -7.64 -1.52 17.86
CA VAL A 144 -6.36 -0.86 17.53
C VAL A 144 -5.44 -1.88 16.87
N TYR A 145 -4.92 -1.52 15.70
CA TYR A 145 -3.94 -2.29 14.94
C TYR A 145 -2.51 -1.83 15.21
N ALA A 146 -2.30 -0.52 15.23
CA ALA A 146 -1.01 0.10 15.55
C ALA A 146 -1.21 1.46 16.20
N HIS A 147 -0.25 1.89 17.03
CA HIS A 147 -0.14 3.23 17.59
C HIS A 147 1.02 3.97 16.91
N HIS A 148 0.83 5.24 16.60
CA HIS A 148 1.83 6.12 16.02
C HIS A 148 1.87 7.47 16.75
N GLY A 149 3.03 8.16 16.67
CA GLY A 149 3.16 9.50 17.24
C GLY A 149 3.12 9.54 18.79
N SER A 150 3.33 8.42 19.48
CA SER A 150 3.55 8.44 20.91
C SER A 150 4.85 9.21 21.18
N GLY A 151 4.73 10.43 21.72
CA GLY A 151 5.86 11.17 22.24
C GLY A 151 6.55 10.34 23.32
N GLU A 152 7.87 10.19 23.20
CA GLU A 152 8.73 9.87 24.32
C GLU A 152 8.64 10.98 25.38
#